data_9dc9b0599ea55c80b4f9ac3f34da59b6
#
_entry.id   9dc9b0599ea55c80b4f9ac3f34da59b6
#
_cell.length_a   1.000
_cell.length_b   1.000
_cell.length_c   1.000
_cell.angle_alpha   90.00
_cell.angle_beta   90.00
_cell.angle_gamma   90.00
#
_symmetry.space_group_name_H-M   'P 1'
#
loop_
_entity.id
_entity.type
_entity.pdbx_description
1 polymer ?
#
loop_
_entity_poly.entity_id
_entity_poly.type
_entity_poly.pdbx_seq_one_letter_code
_entity_poly.pdbx_strand_id
1 'polypeptide(L)'
;MFTVYVLYSPTFDQIYIGYTSDLENRFLSHNQLATKGHTVKYRPWVIAYTEEFPTKSEALIREKQLKSSNGRQFIRNMISKKFNASNV
;
A
#
# COMPACT_ATOMS: atom_id res chain seq x y z
N MET A 1 17.84 -2.11 0.97
CA MET A 1 16.62 -2.03 1.79
C MET A 1 15.41 -2.42 0.99
N PHE A 2 14.48 -3.07 1.63
CA PHE A 2 13.20 -3.42 1.03
C PHE A 2 12.09 -2.69 1.77
N THR A 3 11.14 -2.13 1.04
CA THR A 3 10.03 -1.39 1.62
C THR A 3 8.75 -2.16 1.42
N VAL A 4 8.05 -2.44 2.51
CA VAL A 4 6.65 -2.91 2.45
C VAL A 4 5.80 -1.65 2.42
N TYR A 5 4.88 -1.58 1.50
CA TYR A 5 4.08 -0.39 1.30
C TYR A 5 2.60 -0.73 1.21
N VAL A 6 1.79 0.21 1.64
CA VAL A 6 0.34 0.16 1.51
C VAL A 6 -0.09 1.37 0.71
N LEU A 7 -0.74 1.12 -0.41
CA LEU A 7 -1.35 2.17 -1.22
C LEU A 7 -2.85 2.23 -0.92
N TYR A 8 -3.39 3.42 -0.95
CA TYR A 8 -4.82 3.64 -0.78
C TYR A 8 -5.37 4.42 -1.96
N SER A 9 -6.54 4.00 -2.44
CA SER A 9 -7.28 4.72 -3.47
C SER A 9 -8.48 5.38 -2.81
N PRO A 10 -8.43 6.68 -2.53
CA PRO A 10 -9.55 7.36 -1.86
C PRO A 10 -10.84 7.33 -2.67
N THR A 11 -10.74 7.46 -3.98
CA THR A 11 -11.91 7.47 -4.86
C THR A 11 -12.68 6.16 -4.82
N PHE A 12 -11.98 5.04 -4.76
CA PHE A 12 -12.60 3.72 -4.83
C PHE A 12 -12.57 2.96 -3.50
N ASP A 13 -11.95 3.56 -2.47
CA ASP A 13 -11.80 2.93 -1.16
C ASP A 13 -11.16 1.54 -1.25
N GLN A 14 -10.06 1.46 -1.98
CA GLN A 14 -9.31 0.23 -2.18
C GLN A 14 -7.92 0.35 -1.57
N ILE A 15 -7.37 -0.78 -1.13
CA ILE A 15 -6.00 -0.84 -0.64
C ILE A 15 -5.21 -1.84 -1.46
N TYR A 16 -3.90 -1.59 -1.55
CA TYR A 16 -2.96 -2.50 -2.20
C TYR A 16 -1.72 -2.61 -1.32
N ILE A 17 -1.29 -3.84 -1.05
CA ILE A 17 -0.15 -4.12 -0.19
C ILE A 17 0.90 -4.83 -1.03
N GLY A 18 2.15 -4.33 -0.98
CA GLY A 18 3.23 -4.93 -1.73
C GLY A 18 4.57 -4.67 -1.05
N TYR A 19 5.64 -5.14 -1.69
CA TYR A 19 6.99 -4.82 -1.26
C TYR A 19 7.85 -4.53 -2.49
N THR A 20 8.92 -3.77 -2.28
CA THR A 20 9.80 -3.38 -3.38
C THR A 20 11.16 -2.94 -2.84
N SER A 21 12.18 -3.03 -3.68
CA SER A 21 13.49 -2.42 -3.38
C SER A 21 13.57 -0.99 -3.94
N ASP A 22 12.54 -0.54 -4.65
CA ASP A 22 12.49 0.80 -5.26
C ASP A 22 11.05 1.32 -5.21
N LEU A 23 10.70 1.92 -4.07
CA LEU A 23 9.34 2.39 -3.84
C LEU A 23 8.91 3.46 -4.85
N GLU A 24 9.79 4.38 -5.16
CA GLU A 24 9.48 5.49 -6.06
C GLU A 24 9.05 5.00 -7.43
N ASN A 25 9.83 4.10 -8.02
CA ASN A 25 9.50 3.52 -9.32
C ASN A 25 8.25 2.66 -9.28
N ARG A 26 8.10 1.88 -8.21
CA ARG A 26 6.94 1.00 -8.07
C ARG A 26 5.67 1.81 -7.90
N PHE A 27 5.71 2.88 -7.11
CA PHE A 27 4.57 3.76 -6.92
C PHE A 27 4.19 4.44 -8.24
N LEU A 28 5.18 4.92 -8.97
CA LEU A 28 4.95 5.55 -10.26
C LEU A 28 4.32 4.55 -11.25
N SER A 29 4.78 3.30 -11.23
CA SER A 29 4.20 2.25 -12.07
C SER A 29 2.72 2.02 -11.73
N HIS A 30 2.37 1.94 -10.46
CA HIS A 30 0.97 1.77 -10.06
C HIS A 30 0.10 2.94 -10.51
N ASN A 31 0.62 4.17 -10.45
CA ASN A 31 -0.18 5.36 -10.74
C ASN A 31 -0.18 5.79 -12.21
N GLN A 32 0.90 5.54 -12.93
CA GLN A 32 1.05 6.15 -14.26
C GLN A 32 1.56 5.21 -15.35
N LEU A 33 2.60 4.42 -15.06
CA LEU A 33 3.33 3.72 -16.10
C LEU A 33 2.68 2.42 -16.55
N ALA A 34 2.13 1.64 -15.62
CA ALA A 34 1.53 0.37 -15.96
C ALA A 34 0.25 0.59 -16.79
N THR A 35 0.07 -0.21 -17.83
CA THR A 35 -1.11 -0.14 -18.69
C THR A 35 -2.09 -1.28 -18.42
N LYS A 36 -1.67 -2.30 -17.66
CA LYS A 36 -2.47 -3.46 -17.32
C LYS A 36 -2.30 -3.78 -15.84
N GLY A 37 -3.27 -4.49 -15.29
CA GLY A 37 -3.21 -4.97 -13.93
C GLY A 37 -4.30 -4.39 -13.04
N HIS A 38 -4.41 -4.97 -11.87
CA HIS A 38 -5.45 -4.63 -10.90
C HIS A 38 -5.40 -3.15 -10.48
N THR A 39 -4.20 -2.62 -10.24
CA THR A 39 -4.04 -1.27 -9.71
C THR A 39 -4.41 -0.17 -10.69
N VAL A 40 -4.38 -0.47 -11.99
CA VAL A 40 -4.72 0.54 -13.02
C VAL A 40 -6.16 1.02 -12.88
N LYS A 41 -7.06 0.13 -12.48
CA LYS A 41 -8.50 0.43 -12.37
C LYS A 41 -8.82 1.42 -11.26
N TYR A 42 -7.96 1.51 -10.24
CA TYR A 42 -8.27 2.24 -9.01
C TYR A 42 -7.40 3.48 -8.81
N ARG A 43 -6.79 3.96 -9.88
CA ARG A 43 -6.00 5.19 -9.83
C ARG A 43 -6.90 6.40 -9.54
N PRO A 44 -6.38 7.44 -8.87
CA PRO A 44 -5.00 7.55 -8.37
C PRO A 44 -4.82 6.89 -7.00
N TRP A 45 -3.61 6.40 -6.77
CA TRP A 45 -3.21 5.83 -5.49
C TRP A 45 -2.39 6.85 -4.68
N VAL A 46 -2.50 6.78 -3.36
CA VAL A 46 -1.60 7.51 -2.47
C VAL A 46 -0.89 6.51 -1.57
N ILE A 47 0.31 6.87 -1.11
CA ILE A 47 1.03 6.03 -0.16
C ILE A 47 0.44 6.27 1.22
N ALA A 48 -0.17 5.23 1.79
CA ALA A 48 -0.80 5.32 3.09
C ALA A 48 0.14 4.92 4.22
N TYR A 49 1.07 3.99 3.98
CA TYR A 49 1.91 3.44 5.03
C TYR A 49 3.11 2.72 4.41
N THR A 50 4.27 2.82 5.08
CA THR A 50 5.48 2.11 4.66
C THR A 50 6.25 1.60 5.87
N GLU A 51 6.96 0.46 5.68
CA GLU A 51 7.92 -0.07 6.64
C GLU A 51 9.14 -0.55 5.86
N GLU A 52 10.33 -0.28 6.38
CA GLU A 52 11.57 -0.68 5.72
C GLU A 52 12.23 -1.85 6.44
N PHE A 53 12.81 -2.75 5.66
CA PHE A 53 13.48 -3.96 6.16
C PHE A 53 14.80 -4.15 5.42
N PRO A 54 15.85 -4.62 6.12
CA PRO A 54 17.15 -4.83 5.47
C PRO A 54 17.16 -6.01 4.50
N THR A 55 16.27 -6.99 4.66
CA THR A 55 16.25 -8.17 3.80
C THR A 55 14.89 -8.38 3.15
N LYS A 56 14.91 -9.05 1.99
CA LYS A 56 13.70 -9.42 1.28
C LYS A 56 12.83 -10.37 2.11
N SER A 57 13.46 -11.32 2.82
CA SER A 57 12.75 -12.30 3.64
C SER A 57 11.88 -11.61 4.69
N GLU A 58 12.43 -10.63 5.38
CA GLU A 58 11.69 -9.89 6.40
C GLU A 58 10.52 -9.12 5.80
N ALA A 59 10.76 -8.48 4.64
CA ALA A 59 9.71 -7.75 3.94
C ALA A 59 8.56 -8.67 3.53
N LEU A 60 8.88 -9.85 3.01
CA LEU A 60 7.86 -10.82 2.60
C LEU A 60 7.01 -11.30 3.77
N ILE A 61 7.64 -11.55 4.91
CA ILE A 61 6.92 -11.95 6.12
C ILE A 61 5.92 -10.86 6.52
N ARG A 62 6.39 -9.62 6.54
CA ARG A 62 5.52 -8.49 6.93
C ARG A 62 4.40 -8.27 5.93
N GLU A 63 4.68 -8.39 4.63
CA GLU A 63 3.66 -8.27 3.60
C GLU A 63 2.53 -9.28 3.82
N LYS A 64 2.89 -10.53 4.12
CA LYS A 64 1.90 -11.56 4.40
C LYS A 64 1.07 -11.25 5.64
N GLN A 65 1.71 -10.75 6.68
CA GLN A 65 1.00 -10.36 7.90
C GLN A 65 -0.01 -9.26 7.62
N LEU A 66 0.38 -8.26 6.83
CA LEU A 66 -0.53 -7.15 6.51
C LEU A 66 -1.67 -7.57 5.61
N LYS A 67 -1.50 -8.63 4.82
CA LYS A 67 -2.55 -9.17 3.95
C LYS A 67 -3.53 -10.07 4.69
N SER A 68 -3.22 -10.46 5.93
CA SER A 68 -4.13 -11.25 6.76
C SER A 68 -5.32 -10.41 7.21
N SER A 69 -6.34 -11.06 7.78
CA SER A 69 -7.52 -10.35 8.30
C SER A 69 -7.15 -9.29 9.32
N ASN A 70 -6.28 -9.65 10.28
CA ASN A 70 -5.83 -8.73 11.31
C ASN A 70 -5.01 -7.57 10.73
N GLY A 71 -4.15 -7.87 9.75
CA GLY A 71 -3.35 -6.86 9.10
C GLY A 71 -4.21 -5.87 8.32
N ARG A 72 -5.19 -6.36 7.60
CA ARG A 72 -6.12 -5.50 6.84
C ARG A 72 -6.93 -4.62 7.78
N GLN A 73 -7.36 -5.16 8.91
CA GLN A 73 -8.08 -4.39 9.93
C GLN A 73 -7.21 -3.25 10.47
N PHE A 74 -5.95 -3.55 10.78
CA PHE A 74 -4.98 -2.54 11.21
C PHE A 74 -4.83 -1.43 10.17
N ILE A 75 -4.69 -1.82 8.90
CA ILE A 75 -4.54 -0.86 7.79
C ILE A 75 -5.81 -0.01 7.64
N ARG A 76 -6.98 -0.62 7.67
CA ARG A 76 -8.25 0.09 7.53
C ARG A 76 -8.47 1.08 8.66
N ASN A 77 -8.13 0.70 9.89
CA ASN A 77 -8.23 1.60 11.03
C ASN A 77 -7.29 2.79 10.88
N MET A 78 -6.06 2.55 10.42
CA MET A 78 -5.07 3.60 10.20
C MET A 78 -5.53 4.56 9.09
N ILE A 79 -6.05 4.03 8.00
CA ILE A 79 -6.54 4.82 6.87
C ILE A 79 -7.74 5.66 7.30
N SER A 80 -8.65 5.09 8.07
CA SER A 80 -9.81 5.80 8.59
C SER A 80 -9.39 7.02 9.40
N LYS A 81 -8.40 6.87 10.27
CA LYS A 81 -7.88 7.98 11.07
C LYS A 81 -7.16 9.02 10.21
N LYS A 82 -6.39 8.57 9.23
CA LYS A 82 -5.53 9.44 8.43
C LYS A 82 -6.29 10.23 7.38
N PHE A 83 -7.26 9.59 6.72
CA PHE A 83 -7.94 10.17 5.56
C PHE A 83 -9.36 10.63 5.84
N ASN A 84 -10.00 10.16 6.90
CA ASN A 84 -11.37 10.51 7.23
C ASN A 84 -11.52 11.43 8.44
N ALA A 85 -10.45 11.65 9.19
CA ALA A 85 -10.50 12.50 10.39
C ALA A 85 -10.94 13.93 10.08
N SER A 86 -10.61 14.42 8.89
CA SER A 86 -10.97 15.77 8.48
C SER A 86 -12.45 15.94 8.15
N ASN A 87 -13.20 14.86 8.09
CA ASN A 87 -14.62 14.86 7.75
C ASN A 87 -15.52 14.94 8.99
N VAL A 88 -14.92 15.05 10.13
CA VAL A 88 -15.68 15.11 11.40
C VAL A 88 -16.13 16.52 11.69
#